data_ab39ed3f571e043b8d2b9c2c8ee294e8
#
_entry.id   ab39ed3f571e043b8d2b9c2c8ee294e8
#
_cell.length_a   1.000
_cell.length_b   1.000
_cell.length_c   1.000
_cell.angle_alpha   90.00
_cell.angle_beta   90.00
_cell.angle_gamma   90.00
#
_symmetry.space_group_name_H-M   'P 1'
#
loop_
_entity.id
_entity.type
_entity.pdbx_description
1 polymer ?
#
loop_
_entity_poly.entity_id
_entity_poly.type
_entity_poly.pdbx_seq_one_letter_code
_entity_poly.pdbx_strand_id
1 'polypeptide(L)' 'MDRQMELAHLRLADRHIAEGELRIVAQDALVERMRAALQPLGPAEDYLALLRATMVGWQAHRSMIVAALAE' A
#
# COMPACT_ATOMS: atom_id res chain seq x y z
N MET A 1 6.05 25.58 -8.47
CA MET A 1 5.67 24.16 -8.53
C MET A 1 4.80 23.92 -9.75
N ASP A 2 5.02 22.83 -10.47
CA ASP A 2 4.19 22.46 -11.62
C ASP A 2 2.95 21.70 -11.14
N ARG A 3 1.78 22.36 -11.24
CA ARG A 3 0.51 21.75 -10.80
C ARG A 3 0.16 20.49 -11.59
N GLN A 4 0.43 20.48 -12.91
CA GLN A 4 0.13 19.30 -13.73
C GLN A 4 0.99 18.10 -13.34
N MET A 5 2.25 18.36 -13.02
CA MET A 5 3.15 17.30 -12.52
C MET A 5 2.66 16.75 -11.18
N GLU A 6 2.22 17.62 -10.28
CA GLU A 6 1.68 17.17 -8.99
C GLU A 6 0.38 16.38 -9.16
N LEU A 7 -0.49 16.76 -10.11
CA LEU A 7 -1.68 15.98 -10.41
C LEU A 7 -1.33 14.59 -10.97
N ALA A 8 -0.29 14.50 -11.81
CA ALA A 8 0.19 13.23 -12.32
C ALA A 8 0.75 12.36 -11.18
N HIS A 9 1.49 12.96 -10.26
CA HIS A 9 2.00 12.27 -9.07
C HIS A 9 0.86 11.76 -8.19
N LEU A 10 -0.22 12.55 -8.05
CA LEU A 10 -1.38 12.14 -7.27
C LEU A 10 -2.05 10.90 -7.89
N ARG A 11 -2.25 10.92 -9.20
CA ARG A 11 -2.84 9.77 -9.92
C ARG A 11 -2.00 8.51 -9.75
N LEU A 12 -0.67 8.66 -9.82
CA LEU A 12 0.24 7.53 -9.63
C LEU A 12 0.19 7.02 -8.19
N ALA A 13 0.16 7.92 -7.21
CA ALA A 13 0.04 7.55 -5.80
C ALA A 13 -1.28 6.81 -5.54
N ASP A 14 -2.40 7.28 -6.08
CA ASP A 14 -3.70 6.63 -5.95
C ASP A 14 -3.68 5.22 -6.56
N ARG A 15 -3.01 5.05 -7.70
CA ARG A 15 -2.86 3.73 -8.32
C ARG A 15 -2.05 2.79 -7.43
N HIS A 16 -0.92 3.24 -6.91
CA HIS A 16 -0.08 2.43 -6.03
C HIS A 16 -0.82 2.02 -4.76
N ILE A 17 -1.61 2.93 -4.20
CA ILE A 17 -2.42 2.63 -3.01
C ILE A 17 -3.47 1.58 -3.34
N ALA A 18 -4.20 1.72 -4.45
CA ALA A 18 -5.21 0.75 -4.85
C ALA A 18 -4.62 -0.64 -5.10
N GLU A 19 -3.49 -0.70 -5.81
CA GLU A 19 -2.77 -1.96 -6.06
C GLU A 19 -2.26 -2.57 -4.76
N GLY A 20 -1.73 -1.74 -3.86
CA GLY A 20 -1.24 -2.19 -2.56
C GLY A 20 -2.36 -2.75 -1.69
N GLU A 21 -3.53 -2.13 -1.69
CA GLU A 21 -4.69 -2.63 -0.96
C GLU A 21 -5.10 -4.03 -1.44
N LEU A 22 -5.11 -4.24 -2.76
CA LEU A 22 -5.41 -5.56 -3.33
C LEU A 22 -4.39 -6.62 -2.91
N ARG A 23 -3.10 -6.26 -2.90
CA ARG A 23 -2.04 -7.16 -2.44
C ARG A 23 -2.18 -7.50 -0.96
N ILE A 24 -2.54 -6.52 -0.13
CA ILE A 24 -2.75 -6.74 1.31
C ILE A 24 -3.91 -7.71 1.53
N VAL A 25 -5.03 -7.50 0.84
CA VAL A 25 -6.19 -8.39 0.94
C VAL A 25 -5.83 -9.82 0.54
N ALA A 26 -5.13 -9.97 -0.58
CA ALA A 26 -4.72 -11.29 -1.07
C ALA A 26 -3.75 -11.97 -0.12
N GLN A 27 -2.77 -11.23 0.42
CA GLN A 27 -1.77 -11.79 1.33
C GLN A 27 -2.38 -12.13 2.68
N ASP A 28 -3.30 -11.31 3.19
CA ASP A 28 -4.00 -11.58 4.43
C ASP A 28 -4.83 -12.88 4.30
N ALA A 29 -5.54 -13.05 3.19
CA ALA A 29 -6.29 -14.27 2.91
C ALA A 29 -5.38 -15.50 2.85
N LEU A 30 -4.19 -15.37 2.24
CA LEU A 30 -3.21 -16.45 2.19
C LEU A 30 -2.73 -16.83 3.59
N VAL A 31 -2.40 -15.84 4.43
CA VAL A 31 -1.95 -16.10 5.81
C VAL A 31 -3.05 -16.85 6.58
N GLU A 32 -4.30 -16.45 6.43
CA GLU A 32 -5.41 -17.12 7.12
C GLU A 32 -5.59 -18.56 6.65
N ARG A 33 -5.45 -18.83 5.33
CA ARG A 33 -5.50 -20.21 4.82
C ARG A 33 -4.34 -21.06 5.35
N MET A 34 -3.14 -20.48 5.41
CA MET A 34 -1.97 -21.18 5.94
C MET A 34 -2.12 -21.48 7.43
N ARG A 35 -2.68 -20.52 8.19
CA ARG A 35 -2.95 -20.71 9.61
C ARG A 35 -3.93 -21.85 9.83
N ALA A 36 -5.02 -21.89 9.06
CA ALA A 36 -6.01 -22.96 9.14
C ALA A 36 -5.41 -24.34 8.78
N ALA A 37 -4.43 -24.35 7.87
CA ALA A 37 -3.74 -25.58 7.46
C ALA A 37 -2.55 -25.94 8.36
N LEU A 38 -2.34 -25.20 9.44
CA LEU A 38 -1.22 -25.41 10.39
C LEU A 38 0.15 -25.35 9.71
N GLN A 39 0.28 -24.51 8.69
CA GLN A 39 1.55 -24.29 7.98
C GLN A 39 2.37 -23.20 8.68
N PRO A 40 3.71 -23.23 8.52
CA PRO A 40 4.56 -22.17 9.06
C PRO A 40 4.20 -20.82 8.45
N LEU A 41 4.03 -19.79 9.28
CA LEU A 41 3.52 -18.47 8.84
C LEU A 41 4.61 -17.40 8.68
N GLY A 42 5.81 -17.60 9.22
CA GLY A 42 6.83 -16.56 9.31
C GLY A 42 7.04 -15.74 8.06
N PRO A 43 7.47 -16.33 6.92
CA PRO A 43 7.68 -15.55 5.70
C PRO A 43 6.42 -14.88 5.17
N ALA A 44 5.25 -15.55 5.27
CA ALA A 44 3.99 -14.98 4.78
C ALA A 44 3.53 -13.80 5.64
N GLU A 45 3.69 -13.88 6.96
CA GLU A 45 3.39 -12.77 7.86
C GLU A 45 4.37 -11.61 7.69
N ASP A 46 5.65 -11.90 7.48
CA ASP A 46 6.67 -10.89 7.25
C ASP A 46 6.36 -10.10 5.97
N TYR A 47 5.96 -10.78 4.91
CA TYR A 47 5.58 -10.11 3.67
C TYR A 47 4.33 -9.25 3.86
N LEU A 48 3.33 -9.72 4.60
CA LEU A 48 2.15 -8.93 4.92
C LEU A 48 2.51 -7.67 5.70
N ALA A 49 3.41 -7.76 6.67
CA ALA A 49 3.88 -6.62 7.44
C ALA A 49 4.60 -5.61 6.53
N LEU A 50 5.41 -6.09 5.58
CA LEU A 50 6.10 -5.23 4.62
C LEU A 50 5.10 -4.50 3.72
N LEU A 51 4.07 -5.20 3.23
CA LEU A 51 3.02 -4.57 2.41
C LEU A 51 2.29 -3.47 3.18
N ARG A 52 1.98 -3.70 4.46
CA ARG A 52 1.32 -2.71 5.30
C ARG A 52 2.20 -1.49 5.56
N ALA A 53 3.49 -1.71 5.82
CA ALA A 53 4.44 -0.62 6.03
C ALA A 53 4.61 0.22 4.75
N THR A 54 4.68 -0.42 3.60
CA THR A 54 4.76 0.25 2.30
C THR A 54 3.51 1.10 2.05
N MET A 55 2.33 0.59 2.42
CA MET A 55 1.06 1.32 2.29
C MET A 55 1.08 2.61 3.14
N VAL A 56 1.57 2.54 4.37
CA VAL A 56 1.69 3.73 5.23
C VAL A 56 2.55 4.79 4.54
N GLY A 57 3.65 4.37 3.92
CA GLY A 57 4.53 5.27 3.17
C GLY A 57 3.82 5.92 1.98
N TRP A 58 3.07 5.15 1.20
CA TRP A 58 2.31 5.68 0.06
C TRP A 58 1.22 6.65 0.49
N GLN A 59 0.53 6.36 1.59
CA GLN A 59 -0.52 7.25 2.11
C GLN A 59 0.09 8.57 2.61
N ALA A 60 1.24 8.52 3.28
CA ALA A 60 1.94 9.72 3.72
C ALA A 60 2.40 10.55 2.51
N HIS A 61 2.94 9.90 1.49
CA HIS A 61 3.35 10.55 0.25
C HIS A 61 2.17 11.24 -0.44
N ARG A 62 1.04 10.55 -0.55
CA ARG A 62 -0.18 11.10 -1.12
C ARG A 62 -0.63 12.36 -0.37
N SER A 63 -0.60 12.31 0.95
CA SER A 63 -0.97 13.47 1.79
C SER A 63 -0.10 14.69 1.52
N MET A 64 1.20 14.48 1.30
CA MET A 64 2.11 15.57 0.94
C MET A 64 1.77 16.17 -0.42
N ILE A 65 1.41 15.35 -1.40
CA ILE A 65 1.01 15.82 -2.73
C ILE A 65 -0.26 16.65 -2.63
N VAL A 66 -1.26 16.16 -1.89
CA VAL A 66 -2.53 16.86 -1.70
C VAL A 66 -2.30 18.22 -1.02
N ALA A 67 -1.44 18.25 0.00
CA ALA A 67 -1.09 19.50 0.68
C ALA A 67 -0.42 20.49 -0.27
N ALA A 68 0.48 20.02 -1.12
CA ALA A 68 1.15 20.87 -2.12
C ALA A 68 0.14 21.43 -3.14
N LEU A 69 -0.85 20.63 -3.56
CA LEU A 69 -1.89 21.08 -4.48
C LEU A 69 -2.85 22.11 -3.87
N ALA A 70 -3.00 22.11 -2.55
CA ALA A 70 -3.87 23.03 -1.83
C ALA A 70 -3.28 24.44 -1.70
N GLU A 71 -1.99 24.60 -1.96
CA GLU A 71 -1.32 25.92 -1.93
C GLU A 71 -1.63 26.76 -3.21
#